data_2a828b3997844e3ec74e8aa9bed7be22
#
_entry.id   2a828b3997844e3ec74e8aa9bed7be22
#
_cell.length_a   1.000
_cell.length_b   1.000
_cell.length_c   1.000
_cell.angle_alpha   90.00
_cell.angle_beta   90.00
_cell.angle_gamma   90.00
#
_symmetry.space_group_name_H-M   'P 1'
#
loop_
_entity.id
_entity.type
_entity.pdbx_description
1 polymer ?
#
loop_
_entity_poly.entity_id
_entity_poly.type
_entity_poly.pdbx_seq_one_letter_code
_entity_poly.pdbx_strand_id
1 'polypeptide(L)'
;MNLWPPFLGAGIHVRSIAADWSEAVVELRARWLNRNYVGTHFGGSLFAMTDPFFALLLMHRLGAEYLVWDQAARIDFVAPGRGTVSARFRLPEERVAAIRAEAAGGAKVLPEFEAEIRDREDALVASVHKTLYVRLKPRYRPT
;
A
#
# COMPACT_ATOMS: atom_id res chain seq x y z
N MET A 1 13.00 -5.86 -0.52
CA MET A 1 11.59 -6.30 -0.68
C MET A 1 11.41 -7.26 -1.87
N ASN A 2 12.07 -7.05 -2.99
CA ASN A 2 11.87 -7.86 -4.20
C ASN A 2 12.29 -9.34 -4.07
N LEU A 3 13.07 -9.70 -3.06
CA LEU A 3 13.46 -11.09 -2.74
C LEU A 3 12.56 -11.73 -1.69
N TRP A 4 11.56 -11.03 -1.20
CA TRP A 4 10.62 -11.59 -0.24
C TRP A 4 9.75 -12.66 -0.91
N PRO A 5 9.69 -13.91 -0.35
CA PRO A 5 9.05 -15.04 -1.01
C PRO A 5 7.60 -14.79 -1.46
N PRO A 6 6.72 -14.15 -0.67
CA PRO A 6 5.36 -13.83 -1.11
C PRO A 6 5.32 -12.94 -2.36
N PHE A 7 6.24 -11.98 -2.49
CA PHE A 7 6.32 -11.10 -3.65
C PHE A 7 6.88 -11.82 -4.87
N LEU A 8 7.94 -12.60 -4.68
CA LEU A 8 8.51 -13.42 -5.75
C LEU A 8 7.49 -14.40 -6.34
N GLY A 9 6.78 -15.13 -5.48
CA GLY A 9 5.76 -16.09 -5.89
C GLY A 9 4.58 -15.45 -6.62
N ALA A 10 4.11 -14.31 -6.13
CA ALA A 10 3.02 -13.57 -6.75
C ALA A 10 3.43 -12.82 -8.02
N GLY A 11 4.74 -12.59 -8.26
CA GLY A 11 5.24 -11.77 -9.36
C GLY A 11 5.17 -10.27 -9.08
N ILE A 12 5.11 -9.89 -7.80
CA ILE A 12 5.13 -8.50 -7.32
C ILE A 12 6.56 -7.99 -7.37
N HIS A 13 6.71 -6.77 -7.89
CA HIS A 13 8.00 -6.10 -8.01
C HIS A 13 7.90 -4.64 -7.58
N VAL A 14 8.63 -4.27 -6.56
CA VAL A 14 8.77 -2.88 -6.13
C VAL A 14 9.72 -2.20 -7.11
N ARG A 15 9.17 -1.31 -7.93
CA ARG A 15 9.92 -0.58 -8.96
C ARG A 15 10.74 0.54 -8.36
N SER A 16 10.15 1.30 -7.46
CA SER A 16 10.83 2.39 -6.76
C SER A 16 10.14 2.71 -5.43
N ILE A 17 10.93 3.20 -4.50
CA ILE A 17 10.48 3.90 -3.30
C ILE A 17 11.29 5.18 -3.25
N ALA A 18 10.63 6.33 -3.11
CA ALA A 18 11.29 7.61 -2.98
C ALA A 18 12.19 7.63 -1.71
N ALA A 19 13.34 8.31 -1.79
CA ALA A 19 14.29 8.36 -0.68
C ALA A 19 13.70 9.00 0.59
N ASP A 20 12.74 9.89 0.42
CA ASP A 20 11.99 10.56 1.50
C ASP A 20 10.72 9.81 1.91
N TRP A 21 10.46 8.62 1.36
CA TRP A 21 9.27 7.82 1.60
C TRP A 21 7.95 8.51 1.25
N SER A 22 7.96 9.45 0.33
CA SER A 22 6.75 10.15 -0.13
C SER A 22 5.95 9.37 -1.18
N GLU A 23 6.61 8.44 -1.87
CA GLU A 23 6.00 7.67 -2.96
C GLU A 23 6.60 6.27 -3.06
N ALA A 24 5.77 5.32 -3.46
CA ALA A 24 6.19 3.99 -3.92
C ALA A 24 5.48 3.64 -5.22
N VAL A 25 6.18 2.92 -6.11
CA VAL A 25 5.63 2.36 -7.36
C VAL A 25 5.87 0.87 -7.37
N VAL A 26 4.80 0.12 -7.57
CA VAL A 26 4.80 -1.35 -7.52
C VAL A 26 4.17 -1.91 -8.78
N GLU A 27 4.75 -2.96 -9.31
CA GLU A 27 4.24 -3.69 -10.48
C GLU A 27 3.87 -5.11 -10.09
N LEU A 28 2.84 -5.63 -10.71
CA LEU A 28 2.52 -7.06 -10.73
C LEU A 28 2.68 -7.55 -12.17
N ARG A 29 3.62 -8.47 -12.37
CA ARG A 29 4.01 -8.96 -13.69
C ARG A 29 3.41 -10.34 -13.93
N ALA A 30 2.58 -10.45 -14.96
CA ALA A 30 1.99 -11.72 -15.34
C ALA A 30 3.08 -12.69 -15.83
N ARG A 31 3.12 -13.87 -15.21
CA ARG A 31 3.95 -15.01 -15.59
C ARG A 31 3.04 -16.22 -15.74
N TRP A 32 3.50 -17.27 -16.41
CA TRP A 32 2.70 -18.49 -16.57
C TRP A 32 2.33 -19.17 -15.23
N LEU A 33 3.16 -18.97 -14.18
CA LEU A 33 2.96 -19.54 -12.84
C LEU A 33 2.01 -18.74 -11.93
N ASN A 34 1.71 -17.47 -12.23
CA ASN A 34 0.94 -16.60 -11.33
C ASN A 34 -0.39 -16.12 -11.93
N ARG A 35 -0.80 -16.69 -13.05
CA ARG A 35 -2.12 -16.43 -13.63
C ARG A 35 -3.18 -17.28 -12.94
N ASN A 36 -4.39 -16.72 -12.87
CA ASN A 36 -5.53 -17.49 -12.44
C ASN A 36 -6.02 -18.45 -13.54
N TYR A 37 -7.06 -19.22 -13.22
CA TYR A 37 -7.62 -20.24 -14.12
C TYR A 37 -8.10 -19.68 -15.48
N VAL A 38 -8.50 -18.42 -15.53
CA VAL A 38 -8.97 -17.74 -16.77
C VAL A 38 -7.86 -16.93 -17.47
N GLY A 39 -6.61 -17.07 -17.05
CA GLY A 39 -5.45 -16.46 -17.69
C GLY A 39 -5.22 -14.98 -17.38
N THR A 40 -5.87 -14.45 -16.34
CA THR A 40 -5.68 -13.09 -15.83
C THR A 40 -4.93 -13.09 -14.50
N HIS A 41 -4.64 -11.92 -13.93
CA HIS A 41 -4.06 -11.84 -12.59
C HIS A 41 -5.00 -12.44 -11.54
N PHE A 42 -4.43 -13.21 -10.62
CA PHE A 42 -5.14 -13.67 -9.44
C PHE A 42 -5.51 -12.48 -8.56
N GLY A 43 -6.79 -12.37 -8.15
CA GLY A 43 -7.28 -11.24 -7.36
C GLY A 43 -6.53 -11.06 -6.03
N GLY A 44 -6.14 -12.16 -5.40
CA GLY A 44 -5.29 -12.13 -4.20
C GLY A 44 -3.92 -11.49 -4.44
N SER A 45 -3.33 -11.69 -5.63
CA SER A 45 -2.05 -11.04 -5.99
C SER A 45 -2.21 -9.55 -6.26
N LEU A 46 -3.34 -9.14 -6.87
CA LEU A 46 -3.70 -7.72 -7.02
C LEU A 46 -3.84 -7.05 -5.65
N PHE A 47 -4.46 -7.73 -4.69
CA PHE A 47 -4.57 -7.20 -3.35
C PHE A 47 -3.21 -7.17 -2.63
N ALA A 48 -2.45 -8.27 -2.69
CA ALA A 48 -1.14 -8.38 -2.05
C ALA A 48 -0.13 -7.32 -2.54
N MET A 49 -0.19 -6.92 -3.83
CA MET A 49 0.70 -5.89 -4.36
C MET A 49 0.49 -4.50 -3.74
N THR A 50 -0.64 -4.30 -3.07
CA THR A 50 -0.95 -3.03 -2.39
C THR A 50 -0.77 -3.09 -0.88
N ASP A 51 -0.53 -4.28 -0.33
CA ASP A 51 -0.66 -4.52 1.11
C ASP A 51 0.23 -3.63 1.97
N PRO A 52 1.56 -3.61 1.88
CA PRO A 52 2.35 -2.96 2.91
C PRO A 52 2.62 -1.47 2.67
N PHE A 53 2.32 -0.92 1.49
CA PHE A 53 3.00 0.31 1.04
C PHE A 53 2.56 1.56 1.79
N PHE A 54 1.27 1.83 1.98
CA PHE A 54 0.85 2.99 2.77
C PHE A 54 1.34 2.89 4.22
N ALA A 55 1.28 1.71 4.82
CA ALA A 55 1.78 1.50 6.18
C ALA A 55 3.30 1.74 6.25
N LEU A 56 4.07 1.19 5.31
CA LEU A 56 5.53 1.39 5.26
C LEU A 56 5.90 2.86 5.05
N LEU A 57 5.30 3.54 4.08
CA LEU A 57 5.54 4.96 3.84
C LEU A 57 5.24 5.77 5.11
N LEU A 58 4.09 5.53 5.72
CA LEU A 58 3.67 6.27 6.91
C LEU A 58 4.55 5.97 8.13
N MET A 59 4.96 4.71 8.35
CA MET A 59 5.89 4.33 9.41
C MET A 59 7.21 5.10 9.31
N HIS A 60 7.80 5.18 8.11
CA HIS A 60 9.05 5.88 7.89
C HIS A 60 8.91 7.40 8.05
N ARG A 61 7.79 7.96 7.60
CA ARG A 61 7.52 9.40 7.68
C ARG A 61 7.14 9.88 9.08
N LEU A 62 6.39 9.10 9.84
CA LEU A 62 6.02 9.42 11.23
C LEU A 62 7.17 9.18 12.21
N GLY A 63 7.96 8.12 11.99
CA GLY A 63 9.07 7.75 12.83
C GLY A 63 8.75 6.70 13.90
N ALA A 64 9.77 6.33 14.65
CA ALA A 64 9.74 5.21 15.60
C ALA A 64 8.82 5.40 16.81
N GLU A 65 8.31 6.61 17.01
CA GLU A 65 7.42 6.96 18.14
C GLU A 65 5.99 6.44 17.94
N TYR A 66 5.63 6.13 16.70
CA TYR A 66 4.28 5.74 16.32
C TYR A 66 4.15 4.23 16.13
N LEU A 67 2.96 3.73 16.45
CA LEU A 67 2.45 2.44 16.01
C LEU A 67 1.67 2.68 14.73
N VAL A 68 1.97 1.92 13.68
CA VAL A 68 1.27 1.98 12.39
C VAL A 68 1.06 0.55 11.90
N TRP A 69 -0.17 0.20 11.51
CA TRP A 69 -0.49 -1.05 10.82
C TRP A 69 -1.77 -0.92 10.00
N ASP A 70 -2.03 -1.87 9.11
CA ASP A 70 -3.28 -1.96 8.38
C ASP A 70 -4.42 -2.40 9.31
N GLN A 71 -5.44 -1.56 9.47
CA GLN A 71 -6.63 -1.85 10.27
C GLN A 71 -7.71 -2.55 9.44
N ALA A 72 -7.92 -2.06 8.22
CA ALA A 72 -8.88 -2.62 7.28
C ALA A 72 -8.46 -2.32 5.84
N ALA A 73 -8.90 -3.15 4.93
CA ALA A 73 -8.69 -2.94 3.51
C ALA A 73 -9.83 -3.53 2.69
N ARG A 74 -10.14 -2.90 1.56
CA ARG A 74 -11.10 -3.36 0.57
C ARG A 74 -10.50 -3.19 -0.82
N ILE A 75 -10.77 -4.15 -1.70
CA ILE A 75 -10.46 -4.06 -3.12
C ILE A 75 -11.74 -4.21 -3.93
N ASP A 76 -11.91 -3.34 -4.91
CA ASP A 76 -12.97 -3.40 -5.91
C ASP A 76 -12.32 -3.74 -7.25
N PHE A 77 -12.67 -4.89 -7.82
CA PHE A 77 -12.16 -5.35 -9.11
C PHE A 77 -13.02 -4.75 -10.23
N VAL A 78 -12.40 -3.95 -11.09
CA VAL A 78 -13.08 -3.20 -12.16
C VAL A 78 -12.97 -3.93 -13.50
N ALA A 79 -11.76 -4.45 -13.80
CA ALA A 79 -11.49 -5.15 -15.05
C ALA A 79 -10.46 -6.27 -14.83
N PRO A 80 -10.47 -7.32 -15.69
CA PRO A 80 -9.46 -8.37 -15.63
C PRO A 80 -8.06 -7.82 -15.92
N GLY A 81 -7.14 -7.90 -14.97
CA GLY A 81 -5.74 -7.48 -15.15
C GLY A 81 -4.98 -8.47 -16.02
N ARG A 82 -4.27 -7.96 -17.02
CA ARG A 82 -3.41 -8.74 -17.94
C ARG A 82 -2.04 -8.09 -18.07
N GLY A 83 -1.04 -8.89 -18.43
CA GLY A 83 0.33 -8.38 -18.64
C GLY A 83 0.94 -7.82 -17.36
N THR A 84 1.46 -6.61 -17.43
CA THR A 84 1.96 -5.89 -16.26
C THR A 84 0.95 -4.83 -15.83
N VAL A 85 0.55 -4.86 -14.56
CA VAL A 85 -0.24 -3.80 -13.95
C VAL A 85 0.60 -3.11 -12.88
N SER A 86 0.28 -1.86 -12.57
CA SER A 86 1.04 -1.04 -11.61
C SER A 86 0.12 -0.30 -10.65
N ALA A 87 0.63 -0.08 -9.45
CA ALA A 87 0.01 0.78 -8.44
C ALA A 87 1.02 1.83 -7.98
N ARG A 88 0.54 3.03 -7.74
CA ARG A 88 1.34 4.14 -7.21
C ARG A 88 0.75 4.61 -5.90
N PHE A 89 1.59 4.65 -4.89
CA PHE A 89 1.24 5.07 -3.53
C PHE A 89 1.88 6.42 -3.28
N ARG A 90 1.08 7.43 -2.99
CA ARG A 90 1.54 8.78 -2.68
C ARG A 90 1.14 9.18 -1.27
N LEU A 91 2.09 9.70 -0.55
CA LEU A 91 1.91 10.19 0.82
C LEU A 91 2.46 11.63 0.91
N PRO A 92 1.65 12.64 0.57
CA PRO A 92 2.07 14.03 0.60
C PRO A 92 2.34 14.50 2.03
N GLU A 93 3.23 15.50 2.19
CA GLU A 93 3.65 16.03 3.50
C GLU A 93 2.46 16.54 4.32
N GLU A 94 1.52 17.21 3.68
CA GLU A 94 0.33 17.75 4.36
C GLU A 94 -0.49 16.64 5.04
N ARG A 95 -0.56 15.47 4.41
CA ARG A 95 -1.28 14.32 4.97
C ARG A 95 -0.56 13.74 6.18
N VAL A 96 0.78 13.65 6.12
CA VAL A 96 1.62 13.19 7.24
C VAL A 96 1.51 14.16 8.41
N ALA A 97 1.60 15.47 8.15
CA ALA A 97 1.49 16.51 9.16
C ALA A 97 0.11 16.50 9.86
N ALA A 98 -0.97 16.33 9.09
CA ALA A 98 -2.32 16.22 9.64
C ALA A 98 -2.47 15.00 10.57
N ILE A 99 -2.02 13.81 10.13
CA ILE A 99 -2.05 12.59 10.93
C ILE A 99 -1.23 12.76 12.22
N ARG A 100 -0.05 13.37 12.13
CA ARG A 100 0.82 13.66 13.27
C ARG A 100 0.12 14.56 14.29
N ALA A 101 -0.52 15.62 13.81
CA ALA A 101 -1.27 16.56 14.66
C ALA A 101 -2.45 15.88 15.37
N GLU A 102 -3.22 15.08 14.65
CA GLU A 102 -4.35 14.33 15.21
C GLU A 102 -3.90 13.30 16.28
N ALA A 103 -2.75 12.66 16.07
CA ALA A 103 -2.22 11.64 16.99
C ALA A 103 -1.42 12.23 18.18
N ALA A 104 -1.12 13.53 18.17
CA ALA A 104 -0.24 14.18 19.16
C ALA A 104 -0.73 14.03 20.60
N GLY A 105 -2.04 14.00 20.82
CA GLY A 105 -2.66 13.78 22.14
C GLY A 105 -2.67 12.33 22.61
N GLY A 106 -2.08 11.37 21.84
CA GLY A 106 -2.06 9.96 22.18
C GLY A 106 -3.35 9.19 21.83
N ALA A 107 -4.34 9.85 21.24
CA ALA A 107 -5.51 9.21 20.67
C ALA A 107 -5.15 8.34 19.45
N LYS A 108 -5.96 7.32 19.17
CA LYS A 108 -5.84 6.58 17.92
C LYS A 108 -6.40 7.42 16.77
N VAL A 109 -5.73 7.35 15.63
CA VAL A 109 -6.17 7.94 14.37
C VAL A 109 -6.33 6.82 13.34
N LEU A 110 -7.36 6.90 12.52
CA LEU A 110 -7.67 5.90 11.48
C LEU A 110 -7.67 6.57 10.09
N PRO A 111 -6.50 6.96 9.57
CA PRO A 111 -6.42 7.60 8.27
C PRO A 111 -6.76 6.63 7.15
N GLU A 112 -7.53 7.13 6.19
CA GLU A 112 -7.92 6.38 4.99
C GLU A 112 -7.08 6.80 3.79
N PHE A 113 -6.76 5.81 2.96
CA PHE A 113 -5.98 5.96 1.73
C PHE A 113 -6.61 5.16 0.61
N GLU A 114 -6.36 5.60 -0.60
CA GLU A 114 -6.80 4.93 -1.82
C GLU A 114 -5.64 4.77 -2.80
N ALA A 115 -5.57 3.63 -3.47
CA ALA A 115 -4.66 3.38 -4.57
C ALA A 115 -5.39 2.68 -5.72
N GLU A 116 -5.04 3.06 -6.94
CA GLU A 116 -5.54 2.43 -8.15
C GLU A 116 -4.49 1.50 -8.74
N ILE A 117 -4.93 0.36 -9.22
CA ILE A 117 -4.14 -0.58 -10.02
C ILE A 117 -4.53 -0.36 -11.47
N ARG A 118 -3.57 0.00 -12.31
CA ARG A 118 -3.77 0.31 -13.72
C ARG A 118 -2.89 -0.56 -14.60
N ASP A 119 -3.35 -0.84 -15.81
CA ASP A 119 -2.57 -1.53 -16.82
C ASP A 119 -1.62 -0.58 -17.58
N ARG A 120 -0.97 -1.08 -18.64
CA ARG A 120 -0.01 -0.28 -19.43
C ARG A 120 -0.65 0.78 -20.30
N GLU A 121 -1.92 0.61 -20.63
CA GLU A 121 -2.75 1.55 -21.38
C GLU A 121 -3.47 2.56 -20.45
N ASP A 122 -3.09 2.58 -19.16
CA ASP A 122 -3.69 3.40 -18.10
C ASP A 122 -5.16 3.09 -17.78
N ALA A 123 -5.65 1.93 -18.21
CA ALA A 123 -6.99 1.49 -17.86
C ALA A 123 -7.05 0.98 -16.40
N LEU A 124 -8.13 1.33 -15.71
CA LEU A 124 -8.34 0.93 -14.32
C LEU A 124 -8.66 -0.57 -14.22
N VAL A 125 -7.84 -1.30 -13.47
CA VAL A 125 -8.00 -2.72 -13.19
C VAL A 125 -8.69 -2.97 -11.84
N ALA A 126 -8.24 -2.27 -10.81
CA ALA A 126 -8.84 -2.34 -9.48
C ALA A 126 -8.61 -1.06 -8.69
N SER A 127 -9.47 -0.80 -7.70
CA SER A 127 -9.32 0.25 -6.71
C SER A 127 -9.20 -0.37 -5.32
N VAL A 128 -8.25 0.12 -4.52
CA VAL A 128 -7.98 -0.39 -3.18
C VAL A 128 -8.14 0.73 -2.17
N HIS A 129 -8.97 0.50 -1.17
CA HIS A 129 -9.17 1.39 -0.03
C HIS A 129 -8.52 0.79 1.20
N LYS A 130 -7.72 1.58 1.89
CA LYS A 130 -6.99 1.19 3.09
C LYS A 130 -7.31 2.10 4.25
N THR A 131 -7.59 1.51 5.42
CA THR A 131 -7.66 2.22 6.69
C THR A 131 -6.46 1.78 7.53
N LEU A 132 -5.61 2.71 7.90
CA LEU A 132 -4.49 2.43 8.80
C LEU A 132 -4.86 2.76 10.24
N TYR A 133 -4.22 2.06 11.17
CA TYR A 133 -4.21 2.42 12.57
C TYR A 133 -2.93 3.19 12.87
N VAL A 134 -3.05 4.38 13.45
CA VAL A 134 -1.92 5.20 13.88
C VAL A 134 -2.13 5.62 15.33
N ARG A 135 -1.10 5.47 16.14
CA ARG A 135 -1.12 5.94 17.54
C ARG A 135 0.29 6.12 18.07
N LEU A 136 0.51 7.12 18.93
CA LEU A 136 1.75 7.19 19.71
C LEU A 136 1.93 5.94 20.57
N LYS A 137 3.15 5.41 20.63
CA LYS A 137 3.50 4.34 21.56
C LYS A 137 3.29 4.81 23.01
N PRO A 138 2.94 3.92 23.95
CA PRO A 138 2.57 4.32 25.32
C PRO A 138 3.56 5.28 25.99
N ARG A 139 4.87 5.03 25.81
CA ARG A 139 5.95 5.85 26.41
C ARG A 139 6.06 7.29 25.88
N TYR A 140 5.39 7.60 24.77
CA TYR A 140 5.42 8.93 24.14
C TYR A 140 4.07 9.66 24.24
N ARG A 141 3.08 9.07 24.92
CA ARG A 141 1.78 9.71 25.12
C ARG A 141 1.86 10.78 26.19
N PRO A 142 1.21 11.93 26.00
CA PRO A 142 1.06 12.91 27.07
C PRO A 142 0.40 12.29 28.29
N THR A 143 0.83 12.71 29.47
CA THR A 143 0.21 12.36 30.77
C THR A 143 -1.02 13.19 31.02
#